data_a0ae1233956cbf5426abeb32bfc6b35e
#
_entry.id   a0ae1233956cbf5426abeb32bfc6b35e
#
_cell.length_a   1.000
_cell.length_b   1.000
_cell.length_c   1.000
_cell.angle_alpha   90.00
_cell.angle_beta   90.00
_cell.angle_gamma   90.00
#
_symmetry.space_group_name_H-M   'P 1'
#
loop_
_entity.id
_entity.type
_entity.pdbx_description
1 polymer ?
#
loop_
_entity_poly.entity_id
_entity_poly.type
_entity_poly.pdbx_seq_one_letter_code
_entity_poly.pdbx_strand_id
1 'polypeptide(L)'
;LLMCALFLFVLGLGVTSAQNEEWISLFDGESLDGWKASENPATFSVVDGKIKVAGPRAHLFYVGPVENHNFKNFEFKAQVMTEPKANSGMYIHTEYQEDGWPAKGYEVQVNNSHTDWRRTGSLYAIDDVREVYVDDNEWYTEHIIVKDNRITVKINDKVVVDYTEPKNVERDKSMAGRKLSSGTVALQGHDPESVVYF
;
A
#
# COMPACT_ATOMS: atom_id res chain seq x y z
N LEU A 1 42.41 45.96 -39.60
CA LEU A 1 42.59 44.64 -38.96
C LEU A 1 41.27 44.31 -38.24
N LEU A 2 40.47 43.39 -38.82
CA LEU A 2 39.24 42.92 -38.23
C LEU A 2 39.55 41.71 -37.36
N MET A 3 39.27 41.78 -36.03
CA MET A 3 39.30 40.62 -35.17
C MET A 3 37.89 40.07 -34.99
N CYS A 4 37.64 38.86 -35.57
CA CYS A 4 36.45 38.07 -35.30
C CYS A 4 36.66 37.31 -34.00
N ALA A 5 35.84 37.56 -32.95
CA ALA A 5 35.75 36.76 -31.76
C ALA A 5 34.71 35.66 -31.99
N LEU A 6 35.17 34.40 -31.92
CA LEU A 6 34.34 33.22 -32.04
C LEU A 6 33.82 32.85 -30.63
N PHE A 7 32.52 33.02 -30.40
CA PHE A 7 31.87 32.57 -29.14
C PHE A 7 31.51 31.08 -29.30
N LEU A 8 32.24 30.22 -28.61
CA LEU A 8 31.84 28.79 -28.42
C LEU A 8 30.75 28.69 -27.35
N PHE A 9 29.53 28.41 -27.80
CA PHE A 9 28.46 27.99 -26.90
C PHE A 9 28.66 26.51 -26.55
N VAL A 10 29.10 26.21 -25.32
CA VAL A 10 29.09 24.86 -24.78
C VAL A 10 27.68 24.57 -24.26
N LEU A 11 26.89 23.83 -25.03
CA LEU A 11 25.66 23.24 -24.55
C LEU A 11 26.03 22.12 -23.57
N GLY A 12 25.93 22.38 -22.30
CA GLY A 12 25.99 21.38 -21.25
C GLY A 12 24.74 20.51 -21.34
N LEU A 13 24.87 19.33 -21.94
CA LEU A 13 23.89 18.26 -21.79
C LEU A 13 23.88 17.83 -20.33
N GLY A 14 22.93 18.34 -19.55
CA GLY A 14 22.62 17.83 -18.23
C GLY A 14 22.13 16.37 -18.37
N VAL A 15 23.00 15.43 -18.07
CA VAL A 15 22.59 14.04 -17.89
C VAL A 15 21.80 13.99 -16.58
N THR A 16 20.49 14.03 -16.66
CA THR A 16 19.63 13.65 -15.53
C THR A 16 19.83 12.17 -15.33
N SER A 17 20.66 11.81 -14.34
CA SER A 17 20.71 10.45 -13.81
C SER A 17 19.29 10.11 -13.32
N ALA A 18 18.59 9.24 -14.06
CA ALA A 18 17.44 8.55 -13.48
C ALA A 18 18.01 7.73 -12.32
N GLN A 19 17.70 8.12 -11.09
CA GLN A 19 17.92 7.25 -9.96
C GLN A 19 17.09 6.01 -10.23
N ASN A 20 17.74 4.86 -10.43
CA ASN A 20 17.07 3.58 -10.37
C ASN A 20 16.53 3.47 -8.93
N GLU A 21 15.23 3.61 -8.77
CA GLU A 21 14.57 3.33 -7.50
C GLU A 21 14.77 1.84 -7.23
N GLU A 22 15.53 1.52 -6.20
CA GLU A 22 15.78 0.14 -5.80
C GLU A 22 14.65 -0.33 -4.90
N TRP A 23 13.80 -1.24 -5.44
CA TRP A 23 12.74 -1.88 -4.67
C TRP A 23 13.32 -2.98 -3.79
N ILE A 24 12.92 -2.97 -2.52
CA ILE A 24 13.28 -4.02 -1.55
C ILE A 24 12.05 -4.91 -1.36
N SER A 25 12.21 -6.21 -1.62
CA SER A 25 11.13 -7.17 -1.37
C SER A 25 10.93 -7.38 0.13
N LEU A 26 9.69 -7.26 0.59
CA LEU A 26 9.28 -7.57 1.97
C LEU A 26 8.82 -9.03 2.12
N PHE A 27 8.66 -9.75 1.02
CA PHE A 27 8.25 -11.15 0.97
C PHE A 27 9.21 -11.92 0.05
N ASP A 28 9.66 -13.08 0.49
CA ASP A 28 10.66 -13.91 -0.21
C ASP A 28 10.04 -14.89 -1.23
N GLY A 29 8.73 -15.02 -1.26
CA GLY A 29 8.00 -15.98 -2.09
C GLY A 29 7.93 -17.40 -1.50
N GLU A 30 8.56 -17.66 -0.37
CA GLU A 30 8.71 -19.00 0.20
C GLU A 30 8.10 -19.13 1.60
N SER A 31 8.22 -18.09 2.42
CA SER A 31 7.81 -18.11 3.82
C SER A 31 7.15 -16.80 4.27
N LEU A 32 6.53 -16.81 5.45
CA LEU A 32 6.06 -15.60 6.12
C LEU A 32 7.11 -15.05 7.12
N ASP A 33 8.37 -15.41 6.96
CA ASP A 33 9.44 -14.85 7.78
C ASP A 33 9.50 -13.32 7.62
N GLY A 34 9.65 -12.61 8.73
CA GLY A 34 9.51 -11.15 8.75
C GLY A 34 8.08 -10.63 8.77
N TRP A 35 7.09 -11.52 8.86
CA TRP A 35 5.69 -11.17 9.02
C TRP A 35 5.10 -11.81 10.29
N LYS A 36 4.17 -11.12 10.92
CA LYS A 36 3.49 -11.59 12.13
C LYS A 36 1.99 -11.41 11.99
N ALA A 37 1.27 -12.52 12.03
CA ALA A 37 -0.18 -12.49 12.02
C ALA A 37 -0.75 -12.15 13.41
N SER A 38 -1.90 -11.47 13.40
CA SER A 38 -2.72 -11.25 14.60
C SER A 38 -3.62 -12.48 14.88
N GLU A 39 -4.68 -12.30 15.58
CA GLU A 39 -5.71 -13.21 16.12
C GLU A 39 -5.94 -14.56 15.43
N ASN A 40 -5.88 -14.66 14.08
CA ASN A 40 -6.12 -15.89 13.31
C ASN A 40 -4.99 -16.17 12.31
N PRO A 41 -3.82 -16.65 12.73
CA PRO A 41 -2.67 -16.84 11.84
C PRO A 41 -2.93 -17.76 10.63
N ALA A 42 -3.83 -18.75 10.78
CA ALA A 42 -4.20 -19.67 9.71
C ALA A 42 -4.92 -19.01 8.52
N THR A 43 -5.33 -17.74 8.65
CA THR A 43 -5.87 -16.94 7.55
C THR A 43 -4.83 -16.68 6.46
N PHE A 44 -3.53 -16.73 6.79
CA PHE A 44 -2.43 -16.46 5.88
C PHE A 44 -1.64 -17.73 5.58
N SER A 45 -1.32 -17.96 4.32
CA SER A 45 -0.47 -19.06 3.88
C SER A 45 0.33 -18.66 2.66
N VAL A 46 1.42 -19.37 2.38
CA VAL A 46 2.17 -19.21 1.12
C VAL A 46 1.75 -20.32 0.16
N VAL A 47 1.33 -19.93 -1.03
CA VAL A 47 0.90 -20.85 -2.09
C VAL A 47 1.49 -20.37 -3.43
N ASP A 48 2.27 -21.21 -4.08
CA ASP A 48 2.88 -20.91 -5.38
C ASP A 48 3.58 -19.55 -5.43
N GLY A 49 4.38 -19.22 -4.42
CA GLY A 49 5.12 -17.96 -4.35
C GLY A 49 4.29 -16.73 -4.04
N LYS A 50 3.08 -16.89 -3.52
CA LYS A 50 2.12 -15.81 -3.20
C LYS A 50 1.64 -15.92 -1.77
N ILE A 51 1.38 -14.81 -1.11
CA ILE A 51 0.64 -14.78 0.15
C ILE A 51 -0.84 -14.95 -0.20
N LYS A 52 -1.42 -16.09 0.18
CA LYS A 52 -2.85 -16.31 0.11
C LYS A 52 -3.48 -15.89 1.44
N VAL A 53 -4.51 -15.07 1.34
CA VAL A 53 -5.36 -14.64 2.46
C VAL A 53 -6.72 -15.28 2.28
N ALA A 54 -7.11 -16.16 3.22
CA ALA A 54 -8.39 -16.87 3.19
C ALA A 54 -8.71 -17.39 4.59
N GLY A 55 -9.65 -16.76 5.30
CA GLY A 55 -10.02 -17.17 6.65
C GLY A 55 -10.69 -16.06 7.45
N PRO A 56 -10.89 -16.26 8.76
CA PRO A 56 -11.46 -15.26 9.65
C PRO A 56 -10.64 -13.98 9.69
N ARG A 57 -11.23 -12.90 10.21
CA ARG A 57 -10.52 -11.62 10.39
C ARG A 57 -9.16 -11.83 11.04
N ALA A 58 -8.13 -11.28 10.41
CA ALA A 58 -6.77 -11.22 10.90
C ALA A 58 -5.96 -10.18 10.13
N HIS A 59 -4.82 -9.77 10.64
CA HIS A 59 -3.91 -8.88 9.93
C HIS A 59 -2.49 -9.44 9.97
N LEU A 60 -1.81 -9.39 8.85
CA LEU A 60 -0.42 -9.83 8.68
C LEU A 60 0.48 -8.61 8.66
N PHE A 61 1.14 -8.32 9.78
CA PHE A 61 2.00 -7.16 9.95
C PHE A 61 3.43 -7.48 9.56
N TYR A 62 4.06 -6.59 8.80
CA TYR A 62 5.50 -6.70 8.56
C TYR A 62 6.27 -6.32 9.83
N VAL A 63 7.14 -7.21 10.28
CA VAL A 63 8.00 -7.07 11.47
C VAL A 63 9.46 -7.36 11.15
N GLY A 64 9.79 -7.43 9.85
CA GLY A 64 11.14 -7.71 9.36
C GLY A 64 12.11 -6.54 9.52
N PRO A 65 13.36 -6.70 9.06
CA PRO A 65 14.44 -5.77 9.36
C PRO A 65 14.45 -4.50 8.51
N VAL A 66 13.73 -4.44 7.38
CA VAL A 66 13.75 -3.26 6.50
C VAL A 66 13.22 -2.05 7.25
N GLU A 67 14.04 -0.98 7.33
CA GLU A 67 13.75 0.25 8.09
C GLU A 67 13.28 0.00 9.54
N ASN A 68 13.69 -1.13 10.14
CA ASN A 68 13.18 -1.60 11.43
C ASN A 68 11.64 -1.64 11.49
N HIS A 69 10.99 -1.99 10.37
CA HIS A 69 9.52 -1.96 10.16
C HIS A 69 8.85 -0.66 10.62
N ASN A 70 9.51 0.48 10.46
CA ASN A 70 9.02 1.79 10.83
C ASN A 70 9.18 2.79 9.69
N PHE A 71 8.32 2.64 8.71
CA PHE A 71 8.31 3.46 7.49
C PHE A 71 7.66 4.82 7.76
N LYS A 72 8.20 5.89 7.17
CA LYS A 72 7.65 7.25 7.27
C LYS A 72 7.31 7.82 5.89
N ASN A 73 8.30 7.99 5.04
CA ASN A 73 8.14 8.34 3.62
C ASN A 73 8.61 7.13 2.81
N PHE A 74 7.73 6.57 2.01
CA PHE A 74 8.02 5.33 1.30
C PHE A 74 7.04 5.12 0.14
N GLU A 75 7.37 4.16 -0.69
CA GLU A 75 6.47 3.57 -1.66
C GLU A 75 6.26 2.10 -1.30
N PHE A 76 5.01 1.66 -1.31
CA PHE A 76 4.63 0.28 -1.05
C PHE A 76 3.79 -0.23 -2.21
N LYS A 77 4.22 -1.34 -2.79
CA LYS A 77 3.62 -1.90 -4.00
C LYS A 77 3.35 -3.39 -3.82
N ALA A 78 2.18 -3.85 -4.23
CA ALA A 78 1.87 -5.27 -4.30
C ALA A 78 1.20 -5.60 -5.64
N GLN A 79 1.46 -6.82 -6.14
CA GLN A 79 0.60 -7.46 -7.11
C GLN A 79 -0.55 -8.09 -6.34
N VAL A 80 -1.78 -7.79 -6.72
CA VAL A 80 -2.97 -8.22 -5.99
C VAL A 80 -3.93 -8.92 -6.94
N MET A 81 -4.58 -9.96 -6.47
CA MET A 81 -5.71 -10.59 -7.16
C MET A 81 -6.78 -10.96 -6.15
N THR A 82 -8.01 -10.57 -6.41
CA THR A 82 -9.18 -10.92 -5.61
C THR A 82 -9.98 -12.03 -6.28
N GLU A 83 -10.53 -12.95 -5.49
CA GLU A 83 -11.66 -13.77 -5.95
C GLU A 83 -12.97 -12.98 -5.83
N PRO A 84 -14.06 -13.40 -6.53
CA PRO A 84 -15.33 -12.68 -6.48
C PRO A 84 -15.86 -12.48 -5.06
N LYS A 85 -16.30 -11.25 -4.76
CA LYS A 85 -16.82 -10.81 -3.45
C LYS A 85 -15.78 -10.74 -2.32
N ALA A 86 -14.50 -10.84 -2.63
CA ALA A 86 -13.46 -10.68 -1.62
C ALA A 86 -13.35 -9.23 -1.12
N ASN A 87 -13.01 -9.11 0.15
CA ASN A 87 -12.66 -7.87 0.82
C ASN A 87 -11.32 -8.07 1.54
N SER A 88 -10.43 -7.11 1.40
CA SER A 88 -9.12 -7.06 2.03
C SER A 88 -8.63 -5.62 2.09
N GLY A 89 -7.39 -5.39 2.52
CA GLY A 89 -6.78 -4.07 2.56
C GLY A 89 -5.28 -4.12 2.80
N MET A 90 -4.62 -3.05 2.37
CA MET A 90 -3.21 -2.79 2.64
C MET A 90 -3.11 -1.64 3.64
N TYR A 91 -2.57 -1.90 4.82
CA TYR A 91 -2.40 -0.89 5.86
C TYR A 91 -1.03 -0.24 5.79
N ILE A 92 -0.97 1.05 6.07
CA ILE A 92 0.26 1.86 6.14
C ILE A 92 0.33 2.64 7.44
N HIS A 93 1.54 2.95 7.93
CA HIS A 93 1.80 3.63 9.21
C HIS A 93 1.11 2.96 10.40
N THR A 94 0.85 1.66 10.30
CA THR A 94 0.22 0.88 11.36
C THR A 94 1.24 0.35 12.37
N GLU A 95 0.77 -0.40 13.35
CA GLU A 95 1.61 -1.11 14.31
C GLU A 95 0.96 -2.45 14.67
N TYR A 96 1.79 -3.42 15.08
CA TYR A 96 1.27 -4.71 15.48
C TYR A 96 0.29 -4.57 16.64
N GLN A 97 -0.86 -5.23 16.51
CA GLN A 97 -1.82 -5.45 17.59
C GLN A 97 -2.32 -6.90 17.54
N GLU A 98 -2.68 -7.46 18.69
CA GLU A 98 -3.00 -8.89 18.80
C GLU A 98 -4.36 -9.24 18.21
N ASP A 99 -5.32 -8.32 18.25
CA ASP A 99 -6.67 -8.53 17.73
C ASP A 99 -7.32 -7.25 17.21
N GLY A 100 -8.44 -7.40 16.54
CA GLY A 100 -9.26 -6.30 16.04
C GLY A 100 -8.70 -5.63 14.80
N TRP A 101 -9.43 -4.61 14.35
CA TRP A 101 -9.02 -3.79 13.21
C TRP A 101 -7.88 -2.87 13.62
N PRO A 102 -6.82 -2.70 12.79
CA PRO A 102 -5.72 -1.82 13.11
C PRO A 102 -6.18 -0.42 13.48
N ALA A 103 -5.86 0.01 14.69
CA ALA A 103 -6.31 1.29 15.23
C ALA A 103 -5.50 2.48 14.72
N LYS A 104 -4.27 2.24 14.23
CA LYS A 104 -3.32 3.25 13.81
C LYS A 104 -3.05 3.19 12.31
N GLY A 105 -2.82 4.35 11.71
CA GLY A 105 -2.47 4.49 10.30
C GLY A 105 -3.68 4.46 9.38
N TYR A 106 -3.47 4.18 8.11
CA TYR A 106 -4.50 4.17 7.08
C TYR A 106 -4.64 2.79 6.47
N GLU A 107 -5.83 2.50 6.01
CA GLU A 107 -6.15 1.35 5.18
C GLU A 107 -6.36 1.81 3.74
N VAL A 108 -5.70 1.14 2.81
CA VAL A 108 -6.00 1.22 1.38
C VAL A 108 -6.76 -0.05 1.01
N GLN A 109 -7.97 0.14 0.53
CA GLN A 109 -8.96 -0.93 0.33
C GLN A 109 -8.60 -1.83 -0.85
N VAL A 110 -8.82 -3.13 -0.68
CA VAL A 110 -8.79 -4.16 -1.72
C VAL A 110 -10.18 -4.78 -1.81
N ASN A 111 -10.99 -4.32 -2.77
CA ASN A 111 -12.38 -4.72 -2.95
C ASN A 111 -12.88 -4.41 -4.36
N ASN A 112 -12.96 -5.41 -5.23
CA ASN A 112 -13.46 -5.21 -6.58
C ASN A 112 -14.99 -5.41 -6.66
N SER A 113 -15.56 -6.38 -5.93
CA SER A 113 -16.96 -6.77 -6.05
C SER A 113 -17.69 -7.10 -4.74
N HIS A 114 -17.07 -6.88 -3.58
CA HIS A 114 -17.72 -7.08 -2.27
C HIS A 114 -18.92 -6.15 -2.08
N THR A 115 -19.78 -6.46 -1.12
CA THR A 115 -20.98 -5.67 -0.81
C THR A 115 -20.70 -4.28 -0.22
N ASP A 116 -19.53 -4.07 0.43
CA ASP A 116 -19.07 -2.71 0.76
C ASP A 116 -18.86 -1.96 -0.56
N TRP A 117 -19.37 -0.74 -0.63
CA TRP A 117 -19.31 0.09 -1.82
C TRP A 117 -17.95 0.77 -2.06
N ARG A 118 -17.08 0.77 -1.05
CA ARG A 118 -15.72 1.30 -1.17
C ARG A 118 -14.87 0.34 -1.98
N ARG A 119 -14.36 0.81 -3.11
CA ARG A 119 -13.64 -0.02 -4.07
C ARG A 119 -12.13 0.03 -3.85
N THR A 120 -11.44 -0.90 -4.49
CA THR A 120 -9.97 -0.99 -4.51
C THR A 120 -9.33 0.36 -4.74
N GLY A 121 -8.34 0.68 -3.93
CA GLY A 121 -7.63 1.94 -3.92
C GLY A 121 -8.26 3.03 -3.04
N SER A 122 -9.46 2.83 -2.44
CA SER A 122 -9.99 3.78 -1.46
C SER A 122 -9.02 3.96 -0.29
N LEU A 123 -8.78 5.18 0.12
CA LEU A 123 -8.25 5.45 1.46
C LEU A 123 -9.44 5.38 2.42
N TYR A 124 -9.65 4.21 3.01
CA TYR A 124 -10.90 3.76 3.64
C TYR A 124 -11.52 4.80 4.57
N ALA A 125 -12.75 5.24 4.22
CA ALA A 125 -13.55 6.23 4.94
C ALA A 125 -12.88 7.61 5.10
N ILE A 126 -11.89 7.92 4.27
CA ILE A 126 -11.18 9.21 4.22
C ILE A 126 -11.31 9.84 2.83
N ASP A 127 -10.90 9.09 1.78
CA ASP A 127 -11.04 9.46 0.37
C ASP A 127 -11.42 8.20 -0.41
N ASP A 128 -12.73 8.01 -0.57
CA ASP A 128 -13.29 6.75 -1.02
C ASP A 128 -13.50 6.71 -2.54
N VAL A 129 -13.06 5.64 -3.18
CA VAL A 129 -13.27 5.30 -4.58
C VAL A 129 -14.57 4.50 -4.74
N ARG A 130 -15.37 4.83 -5.74
CA ARG A 130 -16.61 4.13 -6.10
C ARG A 130 -16.49 3.33 -7.39
N GLU A 131 -15.58 3.74 -8.25
CA GLU A 131 -15.35 3.08 -9.53
C GLU A 131 -14.58 1.78 -9.35
N VAL A 132 -14.95 0.77 -10.12
CA VAL A 132 -14.20 -0.49 -10.24
C VAL A 132 -13.19 -0.32 -11.37
N TYR A 133 -11.92 -0.40 -11.06
CA TYR A 133 -10.82 -0.22 -12.03
C TYR A 133 -10.22 -1.54 -12.52
N VAL A 134 -10.49 -2.61 -11.80
CA VAL A 134 -9.95 -3.96 -12.05
C VAL A 134 -11.00 -5.01 -11.72
N ASP A 135 -11.02 -6.10 -12.47
CA ASP A 135 -11.95 -7.18 -12.27
C ASP A 135 -11.40 -8.24 -11.28
N ASP A 136 -12.30 -9.05 -10.72
CA ASP A 136 -11.89 -10.21 -9.93
C ASP A 136 -11.20 -11.25 -10.82
N ASN A 137 -10.32 -12.06 -10.23
CA ASN A 137 -9.48 -13.06 -10.89
C ASN A 137 -8.47 -12.48 -11.89
N GLU A 138 -8.23 -11.18 -11.86
CA GLU A 138 -7.19 -10.50 -12.62
C GLU A 138 -6.12 -9.93 -11.69
N TRP A 139 -4.85 -10.05 -12.09
CA TRP A 139 -3.73 -9.44 -11.39
C TRP A 139 -3.63 -7.97 -11.71
N TYR A 140 -3.49 -7.16 -10.68
CA TYR A 140 -3.23 -5.73 -10.81
C TYR A 140 -2.17 -5.27 -9.81
N THR A 141 -1.59 -4.13 -10.07
CA THR A 141 -0.67 -3.47 -9.14
C THR A 141 -1.44 -2.46 -8.29
N GLU A 142 -1.38 -2.62 -6.98
CA GLU A 142 -1.75 -1.58 -6.02
C GLU A 142 -0.49 -0.92 -5.49
N HIS A 143 -0.37 0.40 -5.71
CA HIS A 143 0.82 1.17 -5.41
C HIS A 143 0.47 2.37 -4.54
N ILE A 144 1.00 2.39 -3.33
CA ILE A 144 0.79 3.42 -2.31
C ILE A 144 2.07 4.22 -2.18
N ILE A 145 1.98 5.54 -2.31
CA ILE A 145 3.10 6.48 -2.16
C ILE A 145 2.80 7.40 -0.99
N VAL A 146 3.66 7.38 0.02
CA VAL A 146 3.58 8.28 1.17
C VAL A 146 4.77 9.23 1.14
N LYS A 147 4.47 10.51 1.02
CA LYS A 147 5.49 11.57 1.02
C LYS A 147 5.01 12.76 1.86
N ASP A 148 5.69 12.99 2.98
CA ASP A 148 5.37 14.03 3.96
C ASP A 148 3.93 13.91 4.48
N ASN A 149 3.03 14.80 4.07
CA ASN A 149 1.62 14.77 4.44
C ASN A 149 0.68 14.32 3.30
N ARG A 150 1.22 13.67 2.27
CA ARG A 150 0.45 13.23 1.09
C ARG A 150 0.47 11.73 0.94
N ILE A 151 -0.68 11.16 0.62
CA ILE A 151 -0.86 9.77 0.22
C ILE A 151 -1.40 9.76 -1.21
N THR A 152 -0.69 9.09 -2.11
CA THR A 152 -1.16 8.84 -3.47
C THR A 152 -1.35 7.33 -3.65
N VAL A 153 -2.52 6.92 -4.13
CA VAL A 153 -2.80 5.52 -4.45
C VAL A 153 -2.98 5.39 -5.96
N LYS A 154 -2.32 4.38 -6.53
CA LYS A 154 -2.43 4.03 -7.94
C LYS A 154 -2.89 2.59 -8.08
N ILE A 155 -3.77 2.36 -9.05
CA ILE A 155 -4.16 1.04 -9.54
C ILE A 155 -3.70 0.94 -10.99
N ASN A 156 -2.79 0.01 -11.29
CA ASN A 156 -2.18 -0.14 -12.62
C ASN A 156 -1.70 1.23 -13.18
N ASP A 157 -0.87 1.96 -12.44
CA ASP A 157 -0.36 3.30 -12.77
C ASP A 157 -1.39 4.44 -12.81
N LYS A 158 -2.70 4.16 -12.78
CA LYS A 158 -3.74 5.19 -12.69
C LYS A 158 -3.86 5.69 -11.26
N VAL A 159 -3.66 6.98 -11.03
CA VAL A 159 -3.94 7.62 -9.75
C VAL A 159 -5.45 7.57 -9.48
N VAL A 160 -5.85 6.95 -8.38
CA VAL A 160 -7.25 6.81 -7.95
C VAL A 160 -7.54 7.59 -6.68
N VAL A 161 -6.53 7.83 -5.83
CA VAL A 161 -6.57 8.71 -4.66
C VAL A 161 -5.32 9.58 -4.63
N ASP A 162 -5.52 10.85 -4.27
CA ASP A 162 -4.47 11.85 -4.09
C ASP A 162 -4.82 12.74 -2.90
N TYR A 163 -4.60 12.19 -1.72
CA TYR A 163 -4.99 12.80 -0.46
C TYR A 163 -3.84 13.57 0.19
N THR A 164 -4.11 14.82 0.60
CA THR A 164 -3.19 15.62 1.43
C THR A 164 -3.78 15.80 2.82
N GLU A 165 -3.14 15.21 3.82
CA GLU A 165 -3.59 15.33 5.21
C GLU A 165 -3.47 16.76 5.73
N PRO A 166 -4.54 17.35 6.28
CA PRO A 166 -4.48 18.66 6.93
C PRO A 166 -3.57 18.65 8.16
N LYS A 167 -2.88 19.75 8.44
CA LYS A 167 -1.95 19.86 9.59
C LYS A 167 -2.57 19.53 10.95
N ASN A 168 -3.84 19.82 11.13
CA ASN A 168 -4.57 19.58 12.38
C ASN A 168 -5.79 18.72 12.08
N VAL A 169 -5.56 17.56 11.47
CA VAL A 169 -6.66 16.66 11.11
C VAL A 169 -7.38 16.17 12.37
N GLU A 170 -8.68 16.38 12.41
CA GLU A 170 -9.58 15.81 13.42
C GLU A 170 -10.26 14.58 12.83
N ARG A 171 -10.40 13.55 13.63
CA ARG A 171 -11.06 12.30 13.28
C ARG A 171 -12.10 11.95 14.34
N ASP A 172 -13.17 11.31 13.91
CA ASP A 172 -14.11 10.71 14.85
C ASP A 172 -13.40 9.75 15.80
N LYS A 173 -13.97 9.55 16.98
CA LYS A 173 -13.36 8.72 18.04
C LYS A 173 -13.00 7.32 17.55
N SER A 174 -13.82 6.71 16.71
CA SER A 174 -13.58 5.38 16.12
C SER A 174 -12.43 5.35 15.10
N MET A 175 -12.01 6.52 14.61
CA MET A 175 -10.96 6.69 13.60
C MET A 175 -9.82 7.58 14.09
N ALA A 176 -9.68 7.79 15.39
CA ALA A 176 -8.73 8.73 15.97
C ALA A 176 -7.26 8.48 15.54
N GLY A 177 -6.90 7.24 15.25
CA GLY A 177 -5.58 6.83 14.76
C GLY A 177 -5.37 6.92 13.25
N ARG A 178 -6.39 7.29 12.45
CA ARG A 178 -6.28 7.49 10.99
C ARG A 178 -5.56 8.80 10.70
N LYS A 179 -4.25 8.78 10.92
CA LYS A 179 -3.34 9.94 10.77
C LYS A 179 -2.00 9.46 10.25
N LEU A 180 -1.36 10.31 9.43
CA LEU A 180 0.02 10.11 9.01
C LEU A 180 0.97 10.23 10.21
N SER A 181 1.91 9.32 10.29
CA SER A 181 2.92 9.27 11.36
C SER A 181 4.18 8.54 10.87
N SER A 182 4.44 7.40 11.45
CA SER A 182 5.33 6.35 10.96
C SER A 182 4.87 5.03 11.57
N GLY A 183 5.23 3.92 10.95
CA GLY A 183 4.87 2.59 11.40
C GLY A 183 5.10 1.56 10.33
N THR A 184 4.58 0.37 10.55
CA THR A 184 4.72 -0.74 9.61
C THR A 184 3.60 -0.76 8.57
N VAL A 185 3.64 -1.76 7.71
CA VAL A 185 2.58 -2.11 6.76
C VAL A 185 1.92 -3.42 7.19
N ALA A 186 0.68 -3.63 6.77
CA ALA A 186 -0.01 -4.89 7.01
C ALA A 186 -0.97 -5.24 5.87
N LEU A 187 -1.25 -6.54 5.74
CA LEU A 187 -2.27 -7.09 4.84
C LEU A 187 -3.46 -7.58 5.65
N GLN A 188 -4.67 -7.40 5.13
CA GLN A 188 -5.91 -7.74 5.84
C GLN A 188 -6.48 -9.08 5.38
N GLY A 189 -6.87 -9.93 6.33
CA GLY A 189 -7.89 -10.94 6.18
C GLY A 189 -9.20 -10.40 6.75
N HIS A 190 -10.23 -10.30 5.94
CA HIS A 190 -11.46 -9.62 6.33
C HIS A 190 -12.50 -10.59 6.92
N ASP A 191 -12.79 -11.65 6.21
CA ASP A 191 -13.79 -12.68 6.57
C ASP A 191 -13.50 -13.99 5.83
N PRO A 192 -14.15 -15.11 6.25
CA PRO A 192 -13.87 -16.44 5.67
C PRO A 192 -14.26 -16.61 4.19
N GLU A 193 -15.11 -15.73 3.65
CA GLU A 193 -15.53 -15.79 2.24
C GLU A 193 -14.59 -14.99 1.33
N SER A 194 -13.77 -14.13 1.91
CA SER A 194 -12.83 -13.28 1.18
C SER A 194 -11.53 -14.03 0.89
N VAL A 195 -11.22 -14.23 -0.39
CA VAL A 195 -9.97 -14.84 -0.85
C VAL A 195 -9.20 -13.82 -1.69
N VAL A 196 -7.98 -13.51 -1.24
CA VAL A 196 -7.08 -12.55 -1.91
C VAL A 196 -5.67 -13.12 -1.97
N TYR A 197 -4.95 -12.79 -3.02
CA TYR A 197 -3.54 -13.14 -3.22
C TYR A 197 -2.69 -11.88 -3.37
N PHE A 198 -1.51 -11.89 -2.74
CA PHE A 198 -0.50 -10.86 -2.82
C PHE A 198 0.83 -11.43 -3.29
#